data_534459f7e00c88af44026533807f4e9c
#
_entry.id   534459f7e00c88af44026533807f4e9c
#
_cell.length_a   1.000
_cell.length_b   1.000
_cell.length_c   1.000
_cell.angle_alpha   90.00
_cell.angle_beta   90.00
_cell.angle_gamma   90.00
#
_symmetry.space_group_name_H-M   'P 1'
#
loop_
_entity.id
_entity.type
_entity.pdbx_description
1 polymer ?
#
loop_
_entity_poly.entity_id
_entity_poly.type
_entity_poly.pdbx_seq_one_letter_code
_entity_poly.pdbx_strand_id
1 'polypeptide(L)'
;MNKMLGIGATAIVTVAGVAHAQSSITLYGLIDAGLTYTNNQISGTGGGHSNWEMTSGAVQYSRWGLRGVEDLGAGVKAIFTLESGFNLNNGQFSSSNRIFNRQAYIGLSSRDYGALTLGRQTDSMVDFVAPLSLTGTEFGGTHFAHPLDNDNLNDSFQINNSVKYLSPNFGGLRIGALYGFSNQAGGFTNNRAYSFGMSYAWGALNFGAGYLGLSSSARTPAQLNTGGAVTDTTGASLQGALAPTGVPLGVLASNQKTFGAGVNYTFGPAVAGFVYSHTKLTQFFQSGLSGTFQNFEGNFRYALTPAVELSGAYTYSRAGGNGGGGIPHWNQLSAMADYRFSRRTDIYIQSAWQRSSPSGTSPLGVAWINGVAAPSSTSTQVEATVGLRHRF
;
A
#
# COMPACT_ATOMS: atom_id res chain seq x y z
N MET A 1 35.59 39.75 72.11
CA MET A 1 34.46 38.80 72.31
C MET A 1 33.59 38.86 71.04
N ASN A 2 33.91 38.02 70.06
CA ASN A 2 33.18 37.95 68.82
C ASN A 2 32.36 36.64 68.77
N LYS A 3 31.06 36.75 68.71
CA LYS A 3 30.13 35.64 68.48
C LYS A 3 29.95 35.43 67.01
N MET A 4 30.43 34.32 66.46
CA MET A 4 30.09 33.87 65.14
C MET A 4 28.73 33.14 65.14
N LEU A 5 27.77 33.65 64.37
CA LEU A 5 26.54 32.92 64.06
C LEU A 5 26.83 31.99 62.90
N GLY A 6 26.70 30.68 63.10
CA GLY A 6 26.70 29.71 62.00
C GLY A 6 25.33 29.61 61.36
N ILE A 7 25.24 29.86 60.02
CA ILE A 7 24.08 29.64 59.24
C ILE A 7 24.16 28.21 58.67
N GLY A 8 23.31 27.33 59.16
CA GLY A 8 23.16 25.98 58.62
C GLY A 8 22.35 26.01 57.33
N ALA A 9 23.00 25.72 56.22
CA ALA A 9 22.32 25.51 54.92
C ALA A 9 21.75 24.10 54.88
N THR A 10 20.44 23.95 54.97
CA THR A 10 19.73 22.68 54.77
C THR A 10 19.57 22.47 53.25
N ALA A 11 20.36 21.56 52.69
CA ALA A 11 20.21 21.12 51.31
C ALA A 11 18.97 20.21 51.19
N ILE A 12 17.91 20.70 50.55
CA ILE A 12 16.75 19.90 50.14
C ILE A 12 17.16 19.12 48.92
N VAL A 13 17.46 17.83 49.10
CA VAL A 13 17.63 16.89 48.00
C VAL A 13 16.23 16.53 47.50
N THR A 14 15.78 17.17 46.43
CA THR A 14 14.62 16.71 45.69
C THR A 14 14.99 15.42 44.97
N VAL A 15 14.56 14.28 45.49
CA VAL A 15 14.57 13.01 44.77
C VAL A 15 13.56 13.16 43.63
N ALA A 16 14.03 13.52 42.46
CA ALA A 16 13.25 13.40 41.23
C ALA A 16 12.94 11.90 41.08
N GLY A 17 11.70 11.53 41.32
CA GLY A 17 11.21 10.19 41.03
C GLY A 17 11.52 9.86 39.58
N VAL A 18 12.34 8.83 39.37
CA VAL A 18 12.60 8.30 38.03
C VAL A 18 11.27 7.71 37.57
N ALA A 19 10.52 8.48 36.76
CA ALA A 19 9.38 7.94 36.06
C ALA A 19 9.94 6.83 35.17
N HIS A 20 9.69 5.57 35.52
CA HIS A 20 9.99 4.44 34.64
C HIS A 20 9.09 4.57 33.45
N ALA A 21 9.59 5.21 32.38
CA ALA A 21 8.97 5.17 31.08
C ALA A 21 8.86 3.69 30.67
N GLN A 22 7.64 3.19 30.56
CA GLN A 22 7.40 1.81 30.16
C GLN A 22 7.62 1.70 28.66
N SER A 23 8.88 1.43 28.29
CA SER A 23 9.28 1.19 26.91
C SER A 23 8.88 -0.23 26.50
N SER A 24 8.25 -0.40 25.36
CA SER A 24 7.92 -1.70 24.79
C SER A 24 8.40 -1.81 23.37
N ILE A 25 9.04 -2.94 23.05
CA ILE A 25 9.36 -3.31 21.67
C ILE A 25 8.61 -4.59 21.37
N THR A 26 7.85 -4.58 20.29
CA THR A 26 7.06 -5.72 19.83
C THR A 26 7.61 -6.19 18.49
N LEU A 27 7.99 -7.46 18.43
CA LEU A 27 8.18 -8.17 17.16
C LEU A 27 6.81 -8.58 16.67
N TYR A 28 6.52 -8.30 15.40
CA TYR A 28 5.28 -8.69 14.75
C TYR A 28 5.55 -9.11 13.31
N GLY A 29 4.60 -9.83 12.73
CA GLY A 29 4.72 -10.20 11.34
C GLY A 29 3.55 -11.01 10.83
N LEU A 30 3.67 -11.37 9.55
CA LEU A 30 2.70 -12.16 8.82
C LEU A 30 3.45 -12.99 7.77
N ILE A 31 3.10 -14.25 7.68
CA ILE A 31 3.54 -15.18 6.65
C ILE A 31 2.31 -15.61 5.88
N ASP A 32 2.33 -15.44 4.57
CA ASP A 32 1.25 -15.79 3.65
C ASP A 32 1.86 -16.56 2.48
N ALA A 33 1.48 -17.83 2.34
CA ALA A 33 1.95 -18.73 1.28
C ALA A 33 0.74 -19.39 0.61
N GLY A 34 0.73 -19.39 -0.72
CA GLY A 34 -0.30 -20.01 -1.52
C GLY A 34 0.25 -20.84 -2.68
N LEU A 35 -0.57 -21.75 -3.16
CA LEU A 35 -0.40 -22.39 -4.46
C LEU A 35 -1.39 -21.75 -5.42
N THR A 36 -0.87 -21.13 -6.47
CA THR A 36 -1.64 -20.36 -7.45
C THR A 36 -1.60 -21.06 -8.80
N TYR A 37 -2.78 -21.26 -9.36
CA TYR A 37 -2.99 -21.63 -10.76
C TYR A 37 -3.34 -20.37 -11.55
N THR A 38 -2.73 -20.20 -12.73
CA THR A 38 -3.09 -19.14 -13.67
C THR A 38 -3.18 -19.71 -15.08
N ASN A 39 -4.22 -19.35 -15.83
CA ASN A 39 -4.35 -19.77 -17.21
C ASN A 39 -3.72 -18.75 -18.18
N ASN A 40 -3.50 -19.18 -19.42
CA ASN A 40 -3.16 -18.32 -20.59
C ASN A 40 -1.95 -17.39 -20.40
N GLN A 41 -1.05 -17.65 -19.46
CA GLN A 41 0.17 -16.83 -19.31
C GLN A 41 1.04 -16.88 -20.56
N ILE A 42 1.53 -15.71 -20.99
CA ILE A 42 2.52 -15.61 -22.08
C ILE A 42 3.82 -16.30 -21.63
N SER A 43 4.32 -17.23 -22.45
CA SER A 43 5.64 -17.83 -22.23
C SER A 43 6.71 -17.14 -23.08
N GLY A 44 7.99 -17.30 -22.69
CA GLY A 44 9.12 -16.78 -23.47
C GLY A 44 9.25 -17.33 -24.89
N THR A 45 8.56 -18.43 -25.19
CA THR A 45 8.52 -19.07 -26.53
C THR A 45 7.27 -18.64 -27.33
N GLY A 46 6.46 -17.73 -26.78
CA GLY A 46 5.17 -17.32 -27.36
C GLY A 46 4.03 -18.31 -27.02
N GLY A 47 2.80 -17.86 -27.24
CA GLY A 47 1.61 -18.63 -26.88
C GLY A 47 1.22 -18.52 -25.41
N GLY A 48 0.03 -19.05 -25.09
CA GLY A 48 -0.54 -19.06 -23.75
C GLY A 48 -0.47 -20.43 -23.13
N HIS A 49 0.04 -20.48 -21.90
CA HIS A 49 0.16 -21.70 -21.11
C HIS A 49 -0.45 -21.51 -19.72
N SER A 50 -0.92 -22.59 -19.14
CA SER A 50 -1.24 -22.58 -17.71
C SER A 50 0.03 -22.63 -16.89
N ASN A 51 0.02 -21.95 -15.74
CA ASN A 51 1.11 -21.93 -14.78
C ASN A 51 0.61 -22.36 -13.40
N TRP A 52 1.43 -23.13 -12.70
CA TRP A 52 1.30 -23.43 -11.29
C TRP A 52 2.50 -22.88 -10.58
N GLU A 53 2.28 -22.02 -9.62
CA GLU A 53 3.36 -21.38 -8.87
C GLU A 53 3.07 -21.31 -7.38
N MET A 54 4.12 -21.38 -6.58
CA MET A 54 4.04 -21.00 -5.19
C MET A 54 4.06 -19.49 -5.09
N THR A 55 3.03 -18.92 -4.43
CA THR A 55 2.88 -17.47 -4.27
C THR A 55 3.17 -17.07 -2.84
N SER A 56 3.95 -16.02 -2.65
CA SER A 56 4.19 -15.39 -1.35
C SER A 56 3.37 -14.10 -1.27
N GLY A 57 2.42 -14.03 -0.33
CA GLY A 57 1.62 -12.83 -0.14
C GLY A 57 0.51 -12.64 -1.17
N ALA A 58 -0.18 -13.71 -1.54
CA ALA A 58 -1.33 -13.63 -2.46
C ALA A 58 -2.46 -12.77 -1.90
N VAL A 59 -2.72 -12.82 -0.58
CA VAL A 59 -3.67 -11.94 0.10
C VAL A 59 -2.94 -10.78 0.78
N GLN A 60 -1.91 -11.08 1.57
CA GLN A 60 -1.15 -10.04 2.26
C GLN A 60 0.34 -10.31 2.17
N TYR A 61 1.13 -9.32 1.74
CA TYR A 61 2.58 -9.45 1.64
C TYR A 61 3.21 -10.00 2.91
N SER A 62 3.99 -11.11 2.79
CA SER A 62 4.78 -11.66 3.89
C SER A 62 5.75 -10.63 4.40
N ARG A 63 5.74 -10.39 5.71
CA ARG A 63 6.52 -9.33 6.36
C ARG A 63 6.81 -9.63 7.81
N TRP A 64 7.85 -9.00 8.33
CA TRP A 64 8.15 -8.93 9.75
C TRP A 64 8.60 -7.53 10.12
N GLY A 65 8.45 -7.15 11.37
CA GLY A 65 8.84 -5.83 11.81
C GLY A 65 8.99 -5.71 13.32
N LEU A 66 9.61 -4.61 13.70
CA LEU A 66 9.73 -4.15 15.08
C LEU A 66 8.93 -2.86 15.22
N ARG A 67 8.12 -2.79 16.26
CA ARG A 67 7.39 -1.59 16.66
C ARG A 67 7.76 -1.24 18.08
N GLY A 68 8.22 -0.01 18.29
CA GLY A 68 8.57 0.50 19.60
C GLY A 68 7.69 1.65 20.06
N VAL A 69 7.42 1.68 21.35
CA VAL A 69 6.70 2.77 22.02
C VAL A 69 7.42 3.06 23.33
N GLU A 70 7.74 4.33 23.55
CA GLU A 70 8.29 4.85 24.80
C GLU A 70 7.40 5.99 25.31
N ASP A 71 6.94 5.92 26.54
CA ASP A 71 6.16 6.99 27.16
C ASP A 71 7.12 8.09 27.67
N LEU A 72 6.99 9.29 27.09
CA LEU A 72 7.82 10.44 27.45
C LEU A 72 7.17 11.32 28.55
N GLY A 73 6.01 10.90 29.05
CA GLY A 73 5.23 11.68 30.00
C GLY A 73 4.31 12.71 29.31
N ALA A 74 3.44 13.34 30.12
CA ALA A 74 2.48 14.34 29.63
C ALA A 74 1.62 13.91 28.42
N GLY A 75 1.37 12.60 28.25
CA GLY A 75 0.59 12.06 27.13
C GLY A 75 1.32 12.03 25.78
N VAL A 76 2.63 12.27 25.79
CA VAL A 76 3.49 12.20 24.60
C VAL A 76 4.27 10.90 24.61
N LYS A 77 4.40 10.26 23.45
CA LYS A 77 5.13 9.01 23.24
C LYS A 77 6.11 9.16 22.08
N ALA A 78 7.31 8.62 22.23
CA ALA A 78 8.16 8.32 21.10
C ALA A 78 7.72 6.99 20.49
N ILE A 79 7.63 6.93 19.16
CA ILE A 79 7.21 5.74 18.42
C ILE A 79 8.17 5.47 17.27
N PHE A 80 8.38 4.20 16.94
CA PHE A 80 9.05 3.83 15.70
C PHE A 80 8.45 2.56 15.11
N THR A 81 8.62 2.38 13.81
CA THR A 81 8.32 1.14 13.09
C THR A 81 9.42 0.87 12.08
N LEU A 82 9.93 -0.37 12.08
CA LEU A 82 10.84 -0.91 11.09
C LEU A 82 10.19 -2.17 10.53
N GLU A 83 9.81 -2.18 9.23
CA GLU A 83 9.09 -3.30 8.61
C GLU A 83 9.76 -3.72 7.32
N SER A 84 10.00 -5.03 7.21
CA SER A 84 10.61 -5.70 6.07
C SER A 84 9.60 -6.65 5.42
N GLY A 85 9.37 -6.48 4.14
CA GLY A 85 8.69 -7.47 3.31
C GLY A 85 9.70 -8.47 2.74
N PHE A 86 9.30 -9.73 2.67
CA PHE A 86 10.12 -10.79 2.11
C PHE A 86 9.29 -11.73 1.24
N ASN A 87 9.99 -12.44 0.37
CA ASN A 87 9.41 -13.49 -0.45
C ASN A 87 9.66 -14.85 0.21
N LEU A 88 8.60 -15.51 0.63
CA LEU A 88 8.71 -16.81 1.31
C LEU A 88 9.25 -17.92 0.39
N ASN A 89 9.06 -17.80 -0.92
CA ASN A 89 9.47 -18.83 -1.89
C ASN A 89 10.99 -19.00 -1.98
N ASN A 90 11.75 -17.92 -1.71
CA ASN A 90 13.22 -17.91 -1.87
C ASN A 90 13.98 -17.20 -0.73
N GLY A 91 13.27 -16.64 0.27
CA GLY A 91 13.86 -15.94 1.40
C GLY A 91 14.43 -14.56 1.10
N GLN A 92 14.25 -14.03 -0.11
CA GLN A 92 14.75 -12.71 -0.47
C GLN A 92 13.84 -11.59 0.05
N PHE A 93 14.39 -10.39 0.21
CA PHE A 93 13.56 -9.21 0.45
C PHE A 93 12.62 -8.97 -0.74
N SER A 94 11.39 -8.53 -0.47
CA SER A 94 10.40 -8.24 -1.53
C SER A 94 10.82 -7.06 -2.42
N SER A 95 11.74 -6.23 -1.96
CA SER A 95 12.40 -5.17 -2.75
C SER A 95 13.91 -5.32 -2.60
N SER A 96 14.63 -5.41 -3.71
CA SER A 96 16.09 -5.57 -3.73
C SER A 96 16.81 -4.43 -3.00
N ASN A 97 17.86 -4.76 -2.28
CA ASN A 97 18.78 -3.84 -1.59
C ASN A 97 18.19 -3.02 -0.42
N ARG A 98 17.07 -3.42 0.17
CA ARG A 98 16.50 -2.75 1.34
C ARG A 98 16.02 -3.74 2.38
N ILE A 99 16.58 -3.64 3.58
CA ILE A 99 16.18 -4.46 4.72
C ILE A 99 14.79 -4.03 5.26
N PHE A 100 14.51 -2.72 5.33
CA PHE A 100 13.21 -2.18 5.73
C PHE A 100 12.51 -1.55 4.52
N ASN A 101 12.10 -2.40 3.59
CA ASN A 101 11.54 -1.98 2.31
C ASN A 101 10.09 -1.50 2.41
N ARG A 102 9.37 -1.81 3.51
CA ARG A 102 7.98 -1.39 3.68
C ARG A 102 7.86 -0.10 4.51
N GLN A 103 8.30 -0.12 5.75
CA GLN A 103 8.26 1.06 6.62
C GLN A 103 9.55 1.18 7.44
N ALA A 104 10.04 2.39 7.58
CA ALA A 104 11.18 2.73 8.43
C ALA A 104 11.03 4.17 8.90
N TYR A 105 10.42 4.36 10.07
CA TYR A 105 10.15 5.69 10.61
C TYR A 105 10.27 5.76 12.11
N ILE A 106 10.51 6.98 12.60
CA ILE A 106 10.45 7.39 14.00
C ILE A 106 9.56 8.62 14.11
N GLY A 107 8.94 8.84 15.27
CA GLY A 107 8.16 10.05 15.50
C GLY A 107 7.65 10.21 16.92
N LEU A 108 6.86 11.24 17.08
CA LEU A 108 6.15 11.55 18.32
C LEU A 108 4.65 11.36 18.10
N SER A 109 3.99 10.81 19.09
CA SER A 109 2.54 10.61 19.12
C SER A 109 1.95 11.19 20.39
N SER A 110 0.84 11.90 20.27
CA SER A 110 0.06 12.42 21.37
C SER A 110 -1.42 12.08 21.17
N ARG A 111 -2.12 11.80 22.25
CA ARG A 111 -3.56 11.58 22.21
C ARG A 111 -4.31 12.82 21.72
N ASP A 112 -3.86 14.01 22.10
CA ASP A 112 -4.54 15.28 21.86
C ASP A 112 -4.12 15.96 20.56
N TYR A 113 -2.86 15.73 20.13
CA TYR A 113 -2.26 16.41 18.96
C TYR A 113 -2.02 15.47 17.78
N GLY A 114 -2.24 14.15 17.92
CA GLY A 114 -1.99 13.18 16.85
C GLY A 114 -0.53 12.72 16.79
N ALA A 115 -0.08 12.31 15.62
CA ALA A 115 1.27 11.78 15.42
C ALA A 115 2.00 12.51 14.31
N LEU A 116 3.28 12.82 14.54
CA LEU A 116 4.22 13.34 13.55
C LEU A 116 5.36 12.35 13.43
N THR A 117 5.57 11.82 12.24
CA THR A 117 6.55 10.77 11.94
C THR A 117 7.46 11.16 10.79
N LEU A 118 8.69 10.64 10.80
CA LEU A 118 9.78 10.97 9.87
C LEU A 118 10.37 9.67 9.35
N GLY A 119 10.47 9.50 8.02
CA GLY A 119 11.11 8.35 7.40
C GLY A 119 10.41 7.83 6.16
N ARG A 120 10.46 6.49 5.94
CA ARG A 120 9.78 5.80 4.86
C ARG A 120 8.41 5.30 5.34
N GLN A 121 7.34 5.71 4.64
CA GLN A 121 5.96 5.51 5.11
C GLN A 121 4.97 5.39 3.95
N THR A 122 3.78 4.89 4.27
CA THR A 122 2.63 4.83 3.36
C THR A 122 2.05 6.22 3.09
N ASP A 123 1.44 6.39 1.92
CA ASP A 123 0.72 7.60 1.54
C ASP A 123 -0.76 7.57 1.97
N SER A 124 -1.48 8.66 1.70
CA SER A 124 -2.88 8.79 2.14
C SER A 124 -3.88 7.95 1.34
N MET A 125 -3.53 7.45 0.16
CA MET A 125 -4.38 6.48 -0.56
C MET A 125 -4.41 5.17 0.21
N VAL A 126 -3.24 4.71 0.68
CA VAL A 126 -3.11 3.50 1.51
C VAL A 126 -3.75 3.68 2.89
N ASP A 127 -3.59 4.87 3.51
CA ASP A 127 -4.09 5.08 4.87
C ASP A 127 -5.61 5.21 4.94
N PHE A 128 -6.26 5.83 3.94
CA PHE A 128 -7.65 6.28 4.04
C PHE A 128 -8.59 5.64 3.01
N VAL A 129 -8.11 5.24 1.84
CA VAL A 129 -8.95 4.67 0.78
C VAL A 129 -8.80 3.15 0.71
N ALA A 130 -7.58 2.62 0.79
CA ALA A 130 -7.32 1.19 0.73
C ALA A 130 -8.14 0.35 1.74
N PRO A 131 -8.40 0.78 2.99
CA PRO A 131 -9.25 0.04 3.92
C PRO A 131 -10.71 -0.14 3.47
N LEU A 132 -11.15 0.61 2.47
CA LEU A 132 -12.51 0.55 1.91
C LEU A 132 -12.59 -0.35 0.66
N SER A 133 -11.45 -0.68 0.04
CA SER A 133 -11.29 -1.63 -1.06
C SER A 133 -10.90 -3.01 -0.54
N LEU A 134 -11.30 -4.09 -1.21
CA LEU A 134 -10.89 -5.43 -0.79
C LEU A 134 -9.39 -5.66 -0.93
N THR A 135 -8.73 -5.05 -1.92
CA THR A 135 -7.27 -5.21 -2.07
C THR A 135 -6.49 -4.69 -0.87
N GLY A 136 -6.95 -3.62 -0.22
CA GLY A 136 -6.32 -3.06 0.98
C GLY A 136 -6.66 -3.78 2.29
N THR A 137 -7.41 -4.88 2.22
CA THR A 137 -7.87 -5.64 3.39
C THR A 137 -7.30 -7.06 3.43
N GLU A 138 -7.57 -7.77 4.51
CA GLU A 138 -7.22 -9.20 4.64
C GLU A 138 -8.17 -10.14 3.87
N PHE A 139 -9.17 -9.61 3.17
CA PHE A 139 -10.25 -10.36 2.51
C PHE A 139 -10.22 -10.25 0.99
N GLY A 140 -9.09 -9.89 0.40
CA GLY A 140 -8.92 -9.78 -1.04
C GLY A 140 -7.45 -9.80 -1.44
N GLY A 141 -6.73 -8.75 -1.11
CA GLY A 141 -5.29 -8.67 -1.30
C GLY A 141 -4.86 -8.45 -2.74
N THR A 142 -3.67 -8.94 -3.07
CA THR A 142 -2.93 -8.58 -4.28
C THR A 142 -3.67 -8.93 -5.58
N HIS A 143 -4.32 -10.10 -5.64
CA HIS A 143 -5.03 -10.52 -6.86
C HIS A 143 -6.35 -9.74 -7.09
N PHE A 144 -6.82 -8.99 -6.09
CA PHE A 144 -8.01 -8.14 -6.20
C PHE A 144 -7.66 -6.69 -6.55
N ALA A 145 -6.37 -6.35 -6.58
CA ALA A 145 -5.92 -4.99 -6.87
C ALA A 145 -6.40 -4.52 -8.26
N HIS A 146 -6.62 -3.22 -8.36
CA HIS A 146 -6.94 -2.58 -9.62
C HIS A 146 -5.81 -2.81 -10.62
N PRO A 147 -6.09 -2.80 -11.93
CA PRO A 147 -5.07 -3.12 -12.94
C PRO A 147 -3.79 -2.34 -12.72
N LEU A 148 -2.66 -3.07 -12.58
CA LEU A 148 -1.32 -2.54 -12.36
C LEU A 148 -1.14 -1.81 -11.01
N ASP A 149 -2.06 -1.95 -10.07
CA ASP A 149 -2.11 -1.17 -8.82
C ASP A 149 -1.88 0.33 -9.06
N ASN A 150 -2.51 0.86 -10.11
CA ASN A 150 -2.28 2.21 -10.62
C ASN A 150 -2.60 3.31 -9.61
N ASP A 151 -3.32 3.00 -8.55
CA ASP A 151 -3.77 3.90 -7.49
C ASP A 151 -3.14 3.61 -6.12
N ASN A 152 -2.24 2.63 -6.04
CA ASN A 152 -1.51 2.20 -4.84
C ASN A 152 -2.40 1.68 -3.69
N LEU A 153 -3.61 1.20 -3.97
CA LEU A 153 -4.47 0.65 -2.90
C LEU A 153 -3.97 -0.69 -2.35
N ASN A 154 -3.09 -1.39 -3.09
CA ASN A 154 -2.42 -2.61 -2.65
C ASN A 154 -1.07 -2.35 -1.92
N ASP A 155 -0.74 -1.07 -1.61
CA ASP A 155 0.51 -0.68 -0.93
C ASP A 155 1.78 -1.19 -1.63
N SER A 156 1.82 -1.07 -2.97
CA SER A 156 2.94 -1.55 -3.79
C SER A 156 4.19 -0.70 -3.65
N PHE A 157 4.06 0.56 -3.23
CA PHE A 157 5.20 1.45 -2.97
C PHE A 157 4.95 2.37 -1.78
N GLN A 158 6.03 2.84 -1.18
CA GLN A 158 6.02 3.76 -0.04
C GLN A 158 6.91 4.97 -0.33
N ILE A 159 6.63 6.07 0.38
CA ILE A 159 7.34 7.34 0.20
C ILE A 159 8.54 7.41 1.15
N ASN A 160 9.72 7.67 0.58
CA ASN A 160 10.94 7.90 1.35
C ASN A 160 11.08 9.37 1.77
N ASN A 161 12.01 9.63 2.70
CA ASN A 161 12.40 10.98 3.12
C ASN A 161 11.19 11.83 3.49
N SER A 162 10.21 11.23 4.14
CA SER A 162 8.93 11.89 4.36
C SER A 162 8.71 12.35 5.79
N VAL A 163 7.96 13.42 5.90
CA VAL A 163 7.30 13.87 7.14
C VAL A 163 5.82 13.58 6.97
N LYS A 164 5.21 12.90 7.95
CA LYS A 164 3.78 12.55 7.93
C LYS A 164 3.13 12.98 9.23
N TYR A 165 1.98 13.60 9.11
CA TYR A 165 1.09 13.91 10.21
C TYR A 165 -0.20 13.12 10.10
N LEU A 166 -0.64 12.55 11.24
CA LEU A 166 -1.95 11.93 11.41
C LEU A 166 -2.64 12.55 12.61
N SER A 167 -3.85 13.10 12.42
CA SER A 167 -4.61 13.73 13.50
C SER A 167 -5.11 12.71 14.53
N PRO A 168 -5.49 13.17 15.73
CA PRO A 168 -6.36 12.41 16.60
C PRO A 168 -7.70 12.09 15.91
N ASN A 169 -8.51 11.26 16.56
CA ASN A 169 -9.88 11.02 16.13
C ASN A 169 -10.80 12.13 16.70
N PHE A 170 -11.31 12.98 15.83
CA PHE A 170 -12.25 14.06 16.17
C PHE A 170 -13.69 13.60 15.96
N GLY A 171 -14.23 12.76 16.88
CA GLY A 171 -15.60 12.29 16.75
C GLY A 171 -15.89 11.45 15.51
N GLY A 172 -14.94 10.62 15.11
CA GLY A 172 -15.00 9.79 13.89
C GLY A 172 -14.15 10.33 12.74
N LEU A 173 -13.84 11.64 12.70
CA LEU A 173 -13.01 12.26 11.67
C LEU A 173 -11.52 12.06 11.99
N ARG A 174 -10.76 11.58 11.01
CA ARG A 174 -9.31 11.61 10.99
C ARG A 174 -8.82 12.25 9.70
N ILE A 175 -7.74 13.01 9.79
CA ILE A 175 -7.06 13.61 8.65
C ILE A 175 -5.58 13.24 8.68
N GLY A 176 -4.95 13.19 7.52
CA GLY A 176 -3.53 12.95 7.41
C GLY A 176 -2.93 13.67 6.22
N ALA A 177 -1.64 13.99 6.34
CA ALA A 177 -0.86 14.59 5.27
C ALA A 177 0.57 14.08 5.33
N LEU A 178 1.19 13.95 4.16
CA LEU A 178 2.58 13.53 4.01
C LEU A 178 3.27 14.41 2.98
N TYR A 179 4.52 14.75 3.24
CA TYR A 179 5.43 15.35 2.27
C TYR A 179 6.74 14.59 2.24
N GLY A 180 7.15 14.13 1.06
CA GLY A 180 8.42 13.48 0.79
C GLY A 180 9.37 14.41 0.05
N PHE A 181 10.57 14.59 0.60
CA PHE A 181 11.58 15.52 0.10
C PHE A 181 12.40 14.94 -1.06
N SER A 182 12.81 15.80 -1.97
CA SER A 182 13.63 15.44 -3.13
C SER A 182 15.06 15.03 -2.77
N ASN A 183 15.59 15.52 -1.65
CA ASN A 183 16.99 15.39 -1.25
C ASN A 183 18.00 15.87 -2.33
N GLN A 184 17.58 16.82 -3.19
CA GLN A 184 18.42 17.38 -4.25
C GLN A 184 18.66 18.86 -4.00
N ALA A 185 19.93 19.25 -3.91
CA ALA A 185 20.32 20.66 -3.82
C ALA A 185 19.87 21.42 -5.08
N GLY A 186 19.16 22.54 -4.89
CA GLY A 186 18.57 23.31 -5.99
C GLY A 186 17.38 22.67 -6.70
N GLY A 187 16.97 21.47 -6.28
CA GLY A 187 15.92 20.67 -6.91
C GLY A 187 14.75 20.33 -6.00
N PHE A 188 14.28 21.25 -5.16
CA PHE A 188 13.21 21.01 -4.18
C PHE A 188 11.94 20.40 -4.77
N THR A 189 11.61 20.73 -6.01
CA THR A 189 10.42 20.23 -6.70
C THR A 189 10.65 18.92 -7.47
N ASN A 190 11.90 18.48 -7.59
CA ASN A 190 12.27 17.27 -8.31
C ASN A 190 12.11 16.06 -7.40
N ASN A 191 11.58 14.94 -7.93
CA ASN A 191 11.46 13.68 -7.19
C ASN A 191 10.90 13.88 -5.75
N ARG A 192 9.80 14.61 -5.64
CA ARG A 192 9.05 14.83 -4.40
C ARG A 192 7.73 14.07 -4.42
N ALA A 193 7.19 13.81 -3.24
CA ALA A 193 5.85 13.29 -3.06
C ALA A 193 5.06 14.16 -2.08
N TYR A 194 3.76 14.23 -2.25
CA TYR A 194 2.85 14.81 -1.26
C TYR A 194 1.52 14.09 -1.30
N SER A 195 0.96 13.82 -0.16
CA SER A 195 -0.35 13.22 -0.05
C SER A 195 -1.13 13.83 1.10
N PHE A 196 -2.45 13.80 0.99
CA PHE A 196 -3.37 14.14 2.06
C PHE A 196 -4.65 13.32 1.92
N GLY A 197 -5.30 13.07 3.05
CA GLY A 197 -6.50 12.28 3.06
C GLY A 197 -7.26 12.43 4.36
N MET A 198 -8.46 11.85 4.36
CA MET A 198 -9.35 11.85 5.50
C MET A 198 -10.18 10.58 5.54
N SER A 199 -10.60 10.19 6.75
CA SER A 199 -11.65 9.21 6.96
C SER A 199 -12.68 9.73 7.95
N TYR A 200 -13.93 9.28 7.80
CA TYR A 200 -15.00 9.62 8.72
C TYR A 200 -15.86 8.39 9.00
N ALA A 201 -15.94 8.01 10.27
CA ALA A 201 -16.81 6.94 10.75
C ALA A 201 -18.07 7.53 11.38
N TRP A 202 -19.24 7.16 10.85
CA TRP A 202 -20.54 7.64 11.34
C TRP A 202 -21.52 6.47 11.42
N GLY A 203 -21.73 5.97 12.63
CA GLY A 203 -22.55 4.79 12.84
C GLY A 203 -22.05 3.58 12.08
N ALA A 204 -22.86 3.07 11.16
CA ALA A 204 -22.52 1.94 10.29
C ALA A 204 -21.73 2.34 9.03
N LEU A 205 -21.59 3.63 8.76
CA LEU A 205 -20.92 4.19 7.58
C LEU A 205 -19.47 4.52 7.89
N ASN A 206 -18.56 4.12 6.98
CA ASN A 206 -17.18 4.56 6.95
C ASN A 206 -16.90 5.19 5.59
N PHE A 207 -16.41 6.42 5.59
CA PHE A 207 -15.99 7.16 4.41
C PHE A 207 -14.48 7.36 4.42
N GLY A 208 -13.88 7.39 3.26
CA GLY A 208 -12.47 7.76 3.10
C GLY A 208 -12.23 8.46 1.78
N ALA A 209 -11.30 9.40 1.79
CA ALA A 209 -10.80 10.03 0.59
C ALA A 209 -9.30 10.30 0.72
N GLY A 210 -8.59 10.21 -0.40
CA GLY A 210 -7.16 10.42 -0.45
C GLY A 210 -6.71 11.04 -1.76
N TYR A 211 -5.58 11.73 -1.68
CA TYR A 211 -4.87 12.27 -2.83
C TYR A 211 -3.38 11.99 -2.69
N LEU A 212 -2.75 11.60 -3.79
CA LEU A 212 -1.31 11.37 -3.91
C LEU A 212 -0.78 12.10 -5.14
N GLY A 213 0.22 12.95 -4.95
CA GLY A 213 0.98 13.57 -6.01
C GLY A 213 2.44 13.13 -5.96
N LEU A 214 2.93 12.55 -7.05
CA LEU A 214 4.34 12.22 -7.25
C LEU A 214 4.88 13.07 -8.39
N SER A 215 6.01 13.71 -8.18
CA SER A 215 6.73 14.36 -9.27
C SER A 215 8.14 13.79 -9.36
N SER A 216 8.51 13.34 -10.56
CA SER A 216 9.84 12.85 -10.86
C SER A 216 10.37 13.62 -12.05
N SER A 217 11.50 14.30 -11.90
CA SER A 217 12.24 14.84 -13.03
C SER A 217 13.05 13.75 -13.75
N ALA A 218 13.08 12.56 -13.19
CA ALA A 218 13.87 11.44 -13.68
C ALA A 218 13.23 10.83 -14.92
N ARG A 219 13.91 10.89 -16.04
CA ARG A 219 13.52 10.29 -17.32
C ARG A 219 14.15 8.90 -17.54
N THR A 220 15.02 8.46 -16.64
CA THR A 220 15.71 7.17 -16.73
C THR A 220 15.79 6.49 -15.36
N PRO A 221 15.83 5.14 -15.30
CA PRO A 221 15.99 4.41 -14.05
C PRO A 221 17.22 4.82 -13.23
N ALA A 222 18.32 5.19 -13.88
CA ALA A 222 19.53 5.67 -13.22
C ALA A 222 19.33 7.00 -12.47
N GLN A 223 18.40 7.84 -12.92
CA GLN A 223 18.08 9.12 -12.28
C GLN A 223 17.14 8.98 -11.08
N LEU A 224 16.48 7.82 -10.91
CA LEU A 224 15.68 7.52 -9.73
C LEU A 224 16.52 7.18 -8.49
N ASN A 225 17.78 6.79 -8.68
CA ASN A 225 18.71 6.47 -7.59
C ASN A 225 19.25 7.71 -6.87
N THR A 226 18.63 8.87 -7.02
CA THR A 226 19.12 10.13 -6.43
C THR A 226 18.73 10.34 -4.98
N GLY A 227 18.14 9.33 -4.32
CA GLY A 227 17.77 9.41 -2.90
C GLY A 227 16.53 10.26 -2.60
N GLY A 228 15.70 10.59 -3.59
CA GLY A 228 14.49 11.38 -3.42
C GLY A 228 13.32 10.62 -2.81
N ALA A 229 12.15 11.24 -2.79
CA ALA A 229 10.92 10.69 -2.20
C ALA A 229 10.43 9.41 -2.90
N VAL A 230 10.62 9.32 -4.22
CA VAL A 230 10.23 8.17 -5.04
C VAL A 230 11.49 7.53 -5.61
N THR A 231 12.05 6.57 -4.88
CA THR A 231 13.25 5.83 -5.32
C THR A 231 12.91 4.38 -5.70
N ASP A 232 11.70 3.97 -5.44
CA ASP A 232 11.26 2.66 -5.86
C ASP A 232 10.94 2.69 -7.33
N THR A 233 11.63 1.83 -8.07
CA THR A 233 11.21 1.38 -9.39
C THR A 233 9.79 0.77 -9.36
N THR A 234 9.17 0.75 -8.22
CA THR A 234 7.84 0.22 -7.94
C THR A 234 6.69 1.24 -8.01
N GLY A 235 6.93 2.49 -7.98
CA GLY A 235 6.07 3.48 -8.69
C GLY A 235 5.96 3.19 -10.19
N ALA A 236 6.66 2.30 -10.44
CA ALA A 236 6.88 1.26 -11.35
C ALA A 236 6.23 -0.11 -11.09
N SER A 237 5.16 -0.26 -10.41
CA SER A 237 4.30 -1.43 -10.60
C SER A 237 3.82 -1.46 -12.06
N LEU A 238 3.58 -0.29 -12.65
CA LEU A 238 3.45 -0.14 -14.08
C LEU A 238 4.71 -0.57 -14.85
N GLN A 239 5.90 -0.37 -14.33
CA GLN A 239 7.16 -0.69 -15.00
C GLN A 239 7.46 -2.19 -14.97
N GLY A 240 7.25 -2.85 -13.83
CA GLY A 240 7.34 -4.31 -13.72
C GLY A 240 6.28 -4.99 -14.58
N ALA A 241 5.07 -4.42 -14.59
CA ALA A 241 3.93 -4.89 -15.35
C ALA A 241 4.14 -4.82 -16.87
N LEU A 242 4.85 -3.85 -17.38
CA LEU A 242 5.01 -3.67 -18.83
C LEU A 242 6.26 -4.37 -19.39
N ALA A 243 7.16 -4.86 -18.52
CA ALA A 243 8.37 -5.56 -18.94
C ALA A 243 8.10 -6.79 -19.83
N PRO A 244 7.15 -7.67 -19.49
CA PRO A 244 6.86 -8.85 -20.30
C PRO A 244 6.19 -8.53 -21.64
N THR A 245 5.63 -7.34 -21.81
CA THR A 245 4.98 -6.94 -23.06
C THR A 245 5.96 -6.43 -24.12
N GLY A 246 7.28 -6.48 -23.86
CA GLY A 246 8.31 -5.99 -24.77
C GLY A 246 8.40 -4.47 -24.83
N VAL A 247 7.72 -3.76 -23.94
CA VAL A 247 7.85 -2.30 -23.81
C VAL A 247 9.12 -2.00 -23.01
N PRO A 248 10.03 -1.14 -23.53
CA PRO A 248 11.25 -0.82 -22.81
C PRO A 248 10.98 -0.28 -21.40
N LEU A 249 11.58 -0.90 -20.39
CA LEU A 249 11.45 -0.59 -18.96
C LEU A 249 12.00 0.77 -18.52
N GLY A 250 12.33 1.65 -19.43
CA GLY A 250 13.02 2.91 -19.17
C GLY A 250 12.10 4.10 -18.90
N VAL A 251 10.80 3.89 -18.76
CA VAL A 251 9.87 5.02 -18.88
C VAL A 251 8.94 5.14 -17.71
N LEU A 252 9.38 5.94 -16.78
CA LEU A 252 8.52 6.41 -15.70
C LEU A 252 7.73 7.63 -16.16
N ALA A 253 6.49 7.72 -15.66
CA ALA A 253 5.77 8.99 -15.75
C ALA A 253 6.55 10.07 -15.00
N SER A 254 6.71 11.26 -15.59
CA SER A 254 7.33 12.39 -14.91
C SER A 254 6.50 12.89 -13.75
N ASN A 255 5.18 12.68 -13.79
CA ASN A 255 4.26 12.98 -12.71
C ASN A 255 3.14 11.95 -12.66
N GLN A 256 2.76 11.60 -11.43
CA GLN A 256 1.55 10.85 -11.12
C GLN A 256 0.69 11.69 -10.19
N LYS A 257 -0.60 11.75 -10.47
CA LYS A 257 -1.61 12.35 -9.59
C LYS A 257 -2.74 11.35 -9.44
N THR A 258 -2.96 10.90 -8.22
CA THR A 258 -4.00 9.92 -7.90
C THR A 258 -4.96 10.53 -6.90
N PHE A 259 -6.24 10.40 -7.16
CA PHE A 259 -7.32 10.72 -6.24
C PHE A 259 -8.18 9.48 -6.05
N GLY A 260 -8.67 9.25 -4.83
CA GLY A 260 -9.60 8.17 -4.54
C GLY A 260 -10.56 8.54 -3.43
N ALA A 261 -11.73 7.93 -3.47
CA ALA A 261 -12.72 8.02 -2.39
C ALA A 261 -13.55 6.73 -2.34
N GLY A 262 -14.04 6.40 -1.17
CA GLY A 262 -14.87 5.23 -0.97
C GLY A 262 -15.78 5.34 0.24
N VAL A 263 -16.71 4.39 0.32
CA VAL A 263 -17.65 4.25 1.42
C VAL A 263 -17.93 2.78 1.68
N ASN A 264 -18.01 2.40 2.94
CA ASN A 264 -18.49 1.09 3.38
C ASN A 264 -19.67 1.26 4.33
N TYR A 265 -20.67 0.39 4.19
CA TYR A 265 -21.81 0.31 5.07
C TYR A 265 -21.86 -1.08 5.71
N THR A 266 -21.91 -1.13 7.04
CA THR A 266 -22.00 -2.37 7.83
C THR A 266 -23.45 -2.62 8.22
N PHE A 267 -23.98 -3.81 7.89
CA PHE A 267 -25.33 -4.23 8.27
C PHE A 267 -25.30 -5.68 8.76
N GLY A 268 -25.41 -5.84 10.07
CA GLY A 268 -25.27 -7.14 10.71
C GLY A 268 -23.89 -7.78 10.41
N PRO A 269 -23.86 -9.02 9.89
CA PRO A 269 -22.61 -9.71 9.55
C PRO A 269 -22.02 -9.28 8.18
N ALA A 270 -22.68 -8.37 7.48
CA ALA A 270 -22.31 -7.98 6.13
C ALA A 270 -21.73 -6.56 6.07
N VAL A 271 -20.81 -6.35 5.13
CA VAL A 271 -20.27 -5.04 4.75
C VAL A 271 -20.38 -4.92 3.24
N ALA A 272 -21.02 -3.86 2.74
CA ALA A 272 -21.02 -3.50 1.34
C ALA A 272 -20.22 -2.22 1.15
N GLY A 273 -19.43 -2.16 0.09
CA GLY A 273 -18.54 -1.03 -0.19
C GLY A 273 -18.52 -0.60 -1.65
N PHE A 274 -18.14 0.66 -1.85
CA PHE A 274 -17.86 1.20 -3.16
C PHE A 274 -16.61 2.08 -3.08
N VAL A 275 -15.70 1.91 -4.04
CA VAL A 275 -14.48 2.72 -4.17
C VAL A 275 -14.36 3.22 -5.60
N TYR A 276 -14.02 4.49 -5.72
CA TYR A 276 -13.62 5.13 -6.96
C TYR A 276 -12.20 5.65 -6.84
N SER A 277 -11.37 5.44 -7.86
CA SER A 277 -10.07 6.08 -7.98
C SER A 277 -9.81 6.60 -9.39
N HIS A 278 -8.99 7.65 -9.47
CA HIS A 278 -8.55 8.26 -10.71
C HIS A 278 -7.05 8.57 -10.62
N THR A 279 -6.29 8.00 -11.53
CA THR A 279 -4.85 8.23 -11.65
C THR A 279 -4.53 8.88 -12.99
N LYS A 280 -3.80 9.99 -12.96
CA LYS A 280 -3.25 10.66 -14.14
C LYS A 280 -1.74 10.54 -14.15
N LEU A 281 -1.20 10.00 -15.24
CA LEU A 281 0.22 9.88 -15.52
C LEU A 281 0.60 10.86 -16.64
N THR A 282 1.65 11.65 -16.42
CA THR A 282 2.12 12.64 -17.40
C THR A 282 3.48 12.23 -17.92
N GLN A 283 3.71 12.39 -19.22
CA GLN A 283 4.93 11.97 -19.93
C GLN A 283 5.27 10.49 -19.71
N PHE A 284 4.31 9.67 -20.00
CA PHE A 284 4.39 8.23 -19.89
C PHE A 284 5.03 7.65 -21.18
N PHE A 285 5.93 6.65 -21.06
CA PHE A 285 6.60 5.99 -22.20
C PHE A 285 7.44 6.89 -23.12
N GLN A 286 8.37 7.67 -22.64
CA GLN A 286 9.33 8.49 -23.47
C GLN A 286 8.71 9.24 -24.69
N SER A 287 7.42 9.05 -24.92
CA SER A 287 6.70 9.52 -26.11
C SER A 287 5.97 10.85 -25.89
N GLY A 288 6.12 11.46 -24.71
CA GLY A 288 5.35 12.66 -24.33
C GLY A 288 3.86 12.36 -24.08
N LEU A 289 3.45 11.10 -24.10
CA LEU A 289 2.07 10.68 -23.88
C LEU A 289 1.67 10.86 -22.43
N SER A 290 0.43 11.22 -22.23
CA SER A 290 -0.21 11.22 -20.90
C SER A 290 -1.32 10.18 -20.89
N GLY A 291 -1.46 9.47 -19.78
CA GLY A 291 -2.49 8.46 -19.58
C GLY A 291 -3.30 8.73 -18.32
N THR A 292 -4.51 8.20 -18.31
CA THR A 292 -5.38 8.21 -17.13
C THR A 292 -5.90 6.82 -16.88
N PHE A 293 -6.11 6.49 -15.59
CA PHE A 293 -6.85 5.31 -15.16
C PHE A 293 -8.02 5.77 -14.32
N GLN A 294 -9.16 5.12 -14.47
CA GLN A 294 -10.32 5.26 -13.62
C GLN A 294 -10.77 3.88 -13.20
N ASN A 295 -10.92 3.66 -11.91
CA ASN A 295 -11.35 2.41 -11.32
C ASN A 295 -12.64 2.63 -10.57
N PHE A 296 -13.59 1.70 -10.73
CA PHE A 296 -14.87 1.64 -10.04
C PHE A 296 -14.98 0.25 -9.44
N GLU A 297 -14.89 0.14 -8.12
CA GLU A 297 -15.00 -1.13 -7.39
C GLU A 297 -16.28 -1.14 -6.57
N GLY A 298 -17.10 -2.17 -6.75
CA GLY A 298 -18.14 -2.57 -5.82
C GLY A 298 -17.68 -3.80 -5.06
N ASN A 299 -17.73 -3.80 -3.73
CA ASN A 299 -17.24 -4.89 -2.92
C ASN A 299 -18.24 -5.30 -1.82
N PHE A 300 -18.10 -6.55 -1.38
CA PHE A 300 -18.97 -7.13 -0.37
C PHE A 300 -18.18 -8.13 0.47
N ARG A 301 -18.48 -8.14 1.78
CA ARG A 301 -17.98 -9.13 2.75
C ARG A 301 -19.13 -9.63 3.59
N TYR A 302 -19.09 -10.92 3.95
CA TYR A 302 -20.12 -11.57 4.77
C TYR A 302 -19.49 -12.56 5.73
N ALA A 303 -19.60 -12.30 7.03
CA ALA A 303 -19.22 -13.24 8.07
C ALA A 303 -20.31 -14.30 8.21
N LEU A 304 -20.14 -15.42 7.48
CA LEU A 304 -21.08 -16.55 7.50
C LEU A 304 -21.15 -17.20 8.88
N THR A 305 -19.99 -17.32 9.54
CA THR A 305 -19.82 -17.72 10.93
C THR A 305 -18.68 -16.91 11.54
N PRO A 306 -18.43 -16.98 12.87
CA PRO A 306 -17.23 -16.35 13.44
C PRO A 306 -15.90 -16.84 12.86
N ALA A 307 -15.88 -18.04 12.25
CA ALA A 307 -14.71 -18.65 11.67
C ALA A 307 -14.66 -18.57 10.13
N VAL A 308 -15.79 -18.30 9.45
CA VAL A 308 -15.87 -18.30 7.98
C VAL A 308 -16.30 -16.94 7.49
N GLU A 309 -15.49 -16.33 6.64
CA GLU A 309 -15.84 -15.10 5.94
C GLU A 309 -15.77 -15.27 4.42
N LEU A 310 -16.77 -14.74 3.75
CA LEU A 310 -16.86 -14.69 2.29
C LEU A 310 -16.68 -13.25 1.85
N SER A 311 -15.92 -13.03 0.78
CA SER A 311 -15.75 -11.71 0.18
C SER A 311 -15.77 -11.78 -1.34
N GLY A 312 -16.09 -10.66 -1.98
CA GLY A 312 -16.06 -10.54 -3.41
C GLY A 312 -16.09 -9.10 -3.87
N ALA A 313 -15.49 -8.86 -5.03
CA ALA A 313 -15.48 -7.54 -5.65
C ALA A 313 -15.70 -7.67 -7.15
N TYR A 314 -16.37 -6.65 -7.70
CA TYR A 314 -16.38 -6.38 -9.12
C TYR A 314 -15.72 -5.04 -9.36
N THR A 315 -14.70 -5.03 -10.23
CA THR A 315 -13.97 -3.82 -10.60
C THR A 315 -14.11 -3.58 -12.11
N TYR A 316 -14.59 -2.40 -12.47
CA TYR A 316 -14.49 -1.87 -13.82
C TYR A 316 -13.40 -0.81 -13.86
N SER A 317 -12.40 -1.01 -14.73
CA SER A 317 -11.30 -0.07 -14.93
C SER A 317 -11.20 0.34 -16.38
N ARG A 318 -10.89 1.61 -16.62
CA ARG A 318 -10.59 2.12 -17.96
C ARG A 318 -9.36 2.99 -17.96
N ALA A 319 -8.54 2.84 -18.99
CA ALA A 319 -7.41 3.73 -19.23
C ALA A 319 -7.71 4.62 -20.43
N GLY A 320 -7.32 5.90 -20.37
CA GLY A 320 -7.41 6.86 -21.46
C GLY A 320 -6.07 7.54 -21.68
N GLY A 321 -5.83 8.09 -22.88
CA GLY A 321 -4.56 8.78 -23.16
C GLY A 321 -4.52 9.38 -24.58
N ASN A 322 -3.46 10.14 -24.86
CA ASN A 322 -3.29 10.87 -26.13
C ASN A 322 -2.77 9.99 -27.27
N GLY A 323 -2.68 8.66 -27.11
CA GLY A 323 -1.91 7.76 -27.97
C GLY A 323 -2.62 7.22 -29.22
N GLY A 324 -3.77 7.73 -29.62
CA GLY A 324 -4.39 7.40 -30.93
C GLY A 324 -4.88 5.96 -31.10
N GLY A 325 -5.09 5.20 -30.05
CA GLY A 325 -5.72 3.88 -30.03
C GLY A 325 -7.07 3.92 -29.30
N GLY A 326 -7.88 2.84 -29.40
CA GLY A 326 -9.08 2.70 -28.59
C GLY A 326 -8.76 2.83 -27.08
N ILE A 327 -9.75 2.99 -26.24
CA ILE A 327 -9.59 3.12 -24.79
C ILE A 327 -9.58 1.72 -24.15
N PRO A 328 -8.44 1.24 -23.60
CA PRO A 328 -8.40 -0.03 -22.90
C PRO A 328 -9.32 0.00 -21.68
N HIS A 329 -10.03 -1.09 -21.46
CA HIS A 329 -10.79 -1.27 -20.24
C HIS A 329 -10.72 -2.72 -19.76
N TRP A 330 -10.88 -2.89 -18.45
CA TRP A 330 -10.86 -4.19 -17.77
C TRP A 330 -12.12 -4.37 -16.95
N ASN A 331 -12.60 -5.59 -16.97
CA ASN A 331 -13.61 -6.06 -16.03
C ASN A 331 -12.95 -7.16 -15.19
N GLN A 332 -13.00 -7.04 -13.88
CA GLN A 332 -12.46 -8.03 -12.96
C GLN A 332 -13.54 -8.44 -11.97
N LEU A 333 -13.74 -9.75 -11.83
CA LEU A 333 -14.56 -10.34 -10.80
C LEU A 333 -13.67 -11.18 -9.90
N SER A 334 -13.73 -10.93 -8.60
CA SER A 334 -12.89 -11.58 -7.61
C SER A 334 -13.73 -12.10 -6.45
N ALA A 335 -13.37 -13.27 -5.92
CA ALA A 335 -14.04 -13.88 -4.79
C ALA A 335 -13.05 -14.62 -3.89
N MET A 336 -13.34 -14.65 -2.59
CA MET A 336 -12.52 -15.34 -1.58
C MET A 336 -13.41 -15.94 -0.51
N ALA A 337 -13.04 -17.13 -0.02
CA ALA A 337 -13.53 -17.71 1.21
C ALA A 337 -12.35 -17.92 2.16
N ASP A 338 -12.48 -17.43 3.38
CA ASP A 338 -11.48 -17.50 4.44
C ASP A 338 -12.02 -18.33 5.61
N TYR A 339 -11.21 -19.26 6.10
CA TYR A 339 -11.52 -20.06 7.29
C TYR A 339 -10.47 -19.86 8.36
N ARG A 340 -10.84 -19.30 9.49
CA ARG A 340 -9.97 -19.01 10.63
C ARG A 340 -9.91 -20.19 11.60
N PHE A 341 -8.75 -20.84 11.68
CA PHE A 341 -8.43 -21.80 12.74
C PHE A 341 -8.26 -21.12 14.10
N SER A 342 -7.74 -19.91 14.08
CA SER A 342 -7.52 -19.06 15.26
C SER A 342 -7.50 -17.58 14.86
N ARG A 343 -7.31 -16.67 15.84
CA ARG A 343 -7.11 -15.24 15.56
C ARG A 343 -5.85 -14.94 14.74
N ARG A 344 -4.92 -15.89 14.63
CA ARG A 344 -3.62 -15.72 13.98
C ARG A 344 -3.42 -16.58 12.74
N THR A 345 -4.19 -17.65 12.58
CA THR A 345 -3.99 -18.64 11.52
C THR A 345 -5.28 -18.86 10.77
N ASP A 346 -5.22 -18.71 9.48
CA ASP A 346 -6.33 -18.93 8.55
C ASP A 346 -5.86 -19.64 7.27
N ILE A 347 -6.78 -20.35 6.64
CA ILE A 347 -6.65 -20.90 5.30
C ILE A 347 -7.69 -20.24 4.41
N TYR A 348 -7.30 -19.94 3.18
CA TYR A 348 -8.19 -19.29 2.24
C TYR A 348 -8.15 -19.95 0.86
N ILE A 349 -9.24 -19.78 0.14
CA ILE A 349 -9.32 -19.99 -1.31
C ILE A 349 -9.80 -18.69 -1.92
N GLN A 350 -9.10 -18.24 -2.96
CA GLN A 350 -9.49 -17.06 -3.74
C GLN A 350 -9.37 -17.32 -5.23
N SER A 351 -10.11 -16.55 -6.01
CA SER A 351 -10.01 -16.56 -7.47
C SER A 351 -10.34 -15.18 -8.02
N ALA A 352 -9.65 -14.78 -9.08
CA ALA A 352 -10.00 -13.63 -9.87
C ALA A 352 -10.09 -14.00 -11.35
N TRP A 353 -11.10 -13.47 -12.01
CA TRP A 353 -11.27 -13.46 -13.45
C TRP A 353 -11.14 -12.03 -13.96
N GLN A 354 -10.29 -11.81 -14.94
CA GLN A 354 -10.12 -10.52 -15.56
C GLN A 354 -10.29 -10.63 -17.07
N ARG A 355 -11.03 -9.68 -17.65
CA ARG A 355 -11.16 -9.50 -19.09
C ARG A 355 -10.74 -8.09 -19.47
N SER A 356 -9.77 -7.98 -20.38
CA SER A 356 -9.41 -6.73 -21.05
C SER A 356 -10.15 -6.59 -22.38
N SER A 357 -10.47 -5.36 -22.75
CA SER A 357 -10.82 -5.04 -24.13
C SER A 357 -9.57 -4.52 -24.81
N PRO A 358 -9.08 -5.23 -25.84
CA PRO A 358 -7.95 -4.73 -26.58
C PRO A 358 -8.34 -3.44 -27.31
N SER A 359 -7.49 -2.45 -27.18
CA SER A 359 -7.62 -1.24 -27.98
C SER A 359 -6.44 -1.16 -28.93
N GLY A 360 -6.61 -1.72 -30.09
CA GLY A 360 -5.63 -1.61 -31.17
C GLY A 360 -4.24 -2.10 -30.75
N THR A 361 -3.23 -1.23 -30.87
CA THR A 361 -1.81 -1.53 -30.60
C THR A 361 -1.38 -1.19 -29.17
N SER A 362 -2.31 -0.90 -28.25
CA SER A 362 -1.93 -0.52 -26.88
C SER A 362 -1.36 -1.72 -26.10
N PRO A 363 -0.13 -1.64 -25.60
CA PRO A 363 0.45 -2.67 -24.74
C PRO A 363 -0.30 -2.82 -23.41
N LEU A 364 -1.17 -1.86 -23.06
CA LEU A 364 -2.02 -1.90 -21.88
C LEU A 364 -3.30 -2.72 -22.09
N GLY A 365 -3.63 -3.12 -23.32
CA GLY A 365 -4.86 -3.86 -23.66
C GLY A 365 -4.85 -5.34 -23.31
N VAL A 366 -4.00 -5.80 -22.40
CA VAL A 366 -3.88 -7.20 -21.98
C VAL A 366 -4.59 -7.45 -20.66
N ALA A 367 -5.11 -8.65 -20.47
CA ALA A 367 -5.55 -9.11 -19.16
C ALA A 367 -4.32 -9.48 -18.34
N TRP A 368 -4.18 -8.86 -17.18
CA TRP A 368 -3.12 -9.15 -16.22
C TRP A 368 -3.58 -8.92 -14.79
N ILE A 369 -3.88 -10.01 -14.11
CA ILE A 369 -4.22 -9.99 -12.70
C ILE A 369 -2.95 -9.65 -11.91
N ASN A 370 -3.03 -8.70 -10.97
CA ASN A 370 -1.89 -8.35 -10.14
C ASN A 370 -1.39 -9.56 -9.34
N GLY A 371 -0.06 -9.63 -9.15
CA GLY A 371 0.57 -10.70 -8.38
C GLY A 371 0.83 -11.99 -9.13
N VAL A 372 0.28 -12.18 -10.36
CA VAL A 372 0.66 -13.33 -11.20
C VAL A 372 1.89 -13.02 -12.05
N ALA A 373 2.66 -14.05 -12.38
CA ALA A 373 4.00 -13.92 -12.96
C ALA A 373 4.02 -13.25 -14.36
N ALA A 374 2.97 -13.42 -15.17
CA ALA A 374 2.94 -12.89 -16.53
C ALA A 374 1.51 -12.55 -16.99
N PRO A 375 1.37 -11.59 -17.93
CA PRO A 375 0.08 -11.27 -18.54
C PRO A 375 -0.49 -12.44 -19.34
N SER A 376 -1.76 -12.34 -19.66
CA SER A 376 -2.43 -13.31 -20.55
C SER A 376 -2.00 -13.14 -21.99
N SER A 377 -1.90 -14.25 -22.72
CA SER A 377 -1.80 -14.27 -24.19
C SER A 377 -3.12 -13.98 -24.91
N THR A 378 -4.21 -13.88 -24.14
CA THR A 378 -5.57 -13.60 -24.63
C THR A 378 -6.16 -12.38 -23.92
N SER A 379 -7.38 -12.00 -24.28
CA SER A 379 -8.10 -10.93 -23.59
C SER A 379 -8.62 -11.32 -22.19
N THR A 380 -8.44 -12.56 -21.76
CA THR A 380 -8.94 -13.05 -20.46
C THR A 380 -7.85 -13.75 -19.68
N GLN A 381 -7.88 -13.59 -18.36
CA GLN A 381 -7.04 -14.33 -17.43
C GLN A 381 -7.89 -14.79 -16.25
N VAL A 382 -7.57 -15.98 -15.75
CA VAL A 382 -8.14 -16.53 -14.51
C VAL A 382 -6.98 -16.95 -13.64
N GLU A 383 -7.04 -16.60 -12.37
CA GLU A 383 -6.21 -17.18 -11.33
C GLU A 383 -7.08 -17.87 -10.28
N ALA A 384 -6.53 -18.86 -9.60
CA ALA A 384 -7.09 -19.49 -8.42
C ALA A 384 -5.98 -19.85 -7.45
N THR A 385 -6.12 -19.44 -6.19
CA THR A 385 -5.12 -19.66 -5.15
C THR A 385 -5.74 -20.32 -3.93
N VAL A 386 -5.06 -21.33 -3.40
CA VAL A 386 -5.28 -21.86 -2.05
C VAL A 386 -4.08 -21.50 -1.22
N GLY A 387 -4.29 -20.88 -0.04
CA GLY A 387 -3.17 -20.40 0.77
C GLY A 387 -3.42 -20.57 2.27
N LEU A 388 -2.31 -20.48 3.00
CA LEU A 388 -2.24 -20.50 4.45
C LEU A 388 -1.58 -19.19 4.91
N ARG A 389 -2.20 -18.55 5.90
CA ARG A 389 -1.69 -17.31 6.47
C ARG A 389 -1.54 -17.43 7.99
N HIS A 390 -0.41 -16.92 8.51
CA HIS A 390 -0.13 -16.89 9.94
C HIS A 390 0.39 -15.54 10.37
N ARG A 391 -0.18 -14.97 11.43
CA ARG A 391 0.22 -13.71 12.07
C ARG A 391 0.88 -13.99 13.42
N PHE A 392 1.97 -13.30 13.73
CA PHE A 392 2.69 -13.47 15.01
C PHE A 392 3.06 -12.13 15.64
#